data_ba5f5a322e5bd275c730299e6f2feeb0
#
_entry.id   ba5f5a322e5bd275c730299e6f2feeb0
#
_cell.length_a   1.000
_cell.length_b   1.000
_cell.length_c   1.000
_cell.angle_alpha   90.00
_cell.angle_beta   90.00
_cell.angle_gamma   90.00
#
_symmetry.space_group_name_H-M   'P 1'
#
loop_
_entity.id
_entity.type
_entity.pdbx_description
1 polymer ?
#
loop_
_entity_poly.entity_id
_entity_poly.type
_entity_poly.pdbx_seq_one_letter_code
_entity_poly.pdbx_strand_id
1 'polypeptide(L)'
;MINKKAMLQEKIKNKKIRLEAYQKRELLMLSPEGVQSYGIGSRNVARYNTDLATVRNAIKELEAEIEELNNSLNGVRPRKAFGIIPRDL
;
A
#
# COMPACT_ATOMS: atom_id res chain seq x y z
N MET A 1 -3.16 22.57 21.67
CA MET A 1 -3.85 21.27 21.58
C MET A 1 -3.97 20.85 20.12
N ILE A 2 -3.60 19.61 19.84
CA ILE A 2 -3.67 19.10 18.47
C ILE A 2 -5.09 18.71 18.12
N ASN A 3 -5.59 19.25 17.03
CA ASN A 3 -6.91 18.91 16.52
C ASN A 3 -6.88 17.50 15.94
N LYS A 4 -7.88 16.70 16.27
CA LYS A 4 -7.97 15.32 15.78
C LYS A 4 -7.97 15.27 14.25
N LYS A 5 -8.67 16.21 13.62
CA LYS A 5 -8.71 16.30 12.17
C LYS A 5 -7.33 16.56 11.59
N ALA A 6 -6.56 17.46 12.22
CA ALA A 6 -5.20 17.75 11.78
C ALA A 6 -4.31 16.54 11.92
N MET A 7 -4.47 15.75 13.00
CA MET A 7 -3.71 14.53 13.19
C MET A 7 -4.01 13.50 12.10
N LEU A 8 -5.28 13.36 11.76
CA LEU A 8 -5.67 12.41 10.70
C LEU A 8 -5.11 12.85 9.34
N GLN A 9 -5.17 14.15 9.06
CA GLN A 9 -4.61 14.68 7.82
C GLN A 9 -3.11 14.44 7.72
N GLU A 10 -2.41 14.59 8.84
CA GLU A 10 -0.97 14.36 8.88
C GLU A 10 -0.66 12.88 8.63
N LYS A 11 -1.41 11.99 9.24
CA LYS A 11 -1.23 10.55 9.04
C LYS A 11 -1.48 10.17 7.59
N ILE A 12 -2.53 10.71 7.00
CA ILE A 12 -2.85 10.45 5.59
C ILE A 12 -1.71 10.90 4.71
N LYS A 13 -1.21 12.10 4.96
CA LYS A 13 -0.11 12.66 4.18
C LYS A 13 1.12 11.75 4.24
N ASN A 14 1.48 11.33 5.45
CA ASN A 14 2.66 10.48 5.64
C ASN A 14 2.49 9.13 4.95
N LYS A 15 1.30 8.56 5.02
CA LYS A 15 1.06 7.27 4.37
C LYS A 15 1.04 7.39 2.85
N LYS A 16 0.57 8.53 2.33
CA LYS A 16 0.61 8.77 0.89
C LYS A 16 2.05 8.87 0.38
N ILE A 17 2.92 9.49 1.17
CA ILE A 17 4.33 9.57 0.81
C ILE A 17 4.94 8.18 0.73
N ARG A 18 4.63 7.32 1.71
CA ARG A 18 5.12 5.95 1.72
C ARG A 18 4.55 5.14 0.56
N LEU A 19 3.26 5.33 0.31
CA LEU A 19 2.61 4.63 -0.80
C LEU A 19 3.29 4.98 -2.12
N GLU A 20 3.56 6.26 -2.33
CA GLU A 20 4.21 6.71 -3.55
C GLU A 20 5.60 6.08 -3.71
N ALA A 21 6.33 5.98 -2.60
CA ALA A 21 7.66 5.37 -2.62
C ALA A 21 7.58 3.90 -3.03
N TYR A 22 6.60 3.17 -2.49
CA TYR A 22 6.43 1.76 -2.86
C TYR A 22 5.95 1.61 -4.29
N GLN A 23 5.10 2.50 -4.77
CA GLN A 23 4.65 2.46 -6.15
C GLN A 23 5.81 2.69 -7.12
N LYS A 24 6.71 3.61 -6.79
CA LYS A 24 7.92 3.83 -7.57
C LYS A 24 8.80 2.60 -7.56
N ARG A 25 8.92 1.97 -6.40
CA ARG A 25 9.72 0.75 -6.27
C ARG A 25 9.14 -0.36 -7.14
N GLU A 26 7.83 -0.51 -7.15
CA GLU A 26 7.18 -1.52 -7.98
C GLU A 26 7.47 -1.28 -9.45
N LEU A 27 7.35 -0.03 -9.90
CA LEU A 27 7.62 0.29 -11.30
C LEU A 27 9.06 -0.01 -11.68
N LEU A 28 10.01 0.29 -10.79
CA LEU A 28 11.41 -0.03 -11.03
C LEU A 28 11.64 -1.54 -11.13
N MET A 29 10.98 -2.31 -10.25
CA MET A 29 11.13 -3.75 -10.26
C MET A 29 10.55 -4.37 -11.51
N LEU A 30 9.53 -3.75 -12.09
CA LEU A 30 8.90 -4.25 -13.32
C LEU A 30 9.64 -3.83 -14.57
N SER A 31 10.60 -2.92 -14.45
CA SER A 31 11.39 -2.49 -15.60
C SER A 31 12.45 -3.55 -15.96
N PRO A 32 12.94 -3.55 -17.20
CA PRO A 32 14.01 -4.49 -17.57
C PRO A 32 15.23 -4.38 -16.66
N GLU A 33 15.62 -3.16 -16.29
CA GLU A 33 16.76 -2.94 -15.42
C GLU A 33 16.51 -3.55 -14.03
N GLY A 34 15.29 -3.40 -13.53
CA GLY A 34 14.93 -3.96 -12.23
C GLY A 34 15.00 -5.47 -12.22
N VAL A 35 14.47 -6.09 -13.28
CA VAL A 35 14.53 -7.55 -13.42
C VAL A 35 15.99 -8.02 -13.53
N GLN A 36 16.76 -7.34 -14.37
CA GLN A 36 18.15 -7.71 -14.58
C GLN A 36 19.00 -7.58 -13.31
N SER A 37 18.66 -6.64 -12.44
CA SER A 37 19.42 -6.42 -11.22
C SER A 37 19.42 -7.63 -10.29
N TYR A 38 18.46 -8.53 -10.44
CA TYR A 38 18.41 -9.75 -9.62
C TYR A 38 19.27 -10.87 -10.20
N GLY A 39 19.63 -10.77 -11.48
CA GLY A 39 20.45 -11.80 -12.13
C GLY A 39 19.61 -12.94 -12.66
N ILE A 40 20.32 -13.95 -13.18
CA ILE A 40 19.69 -15.12 -13.82
C ILE A 40 19.74 -16.31 -12.87
N GLY A 41 18.74 -17.16 -12.95
CA GLY A 41 18.69 -18.39 -12.18
C GLY A 41 17.43 -18.49 -11.34
N SER A 42 17.05 -19.73 -11.03
CA SER A 42 15.78 -19.97 -10.32
C SER A 42 15.75 -19.35 -8.94
N ARG A 43 16.88 -19.34 -8.23
CA ARG A 43 16.95 -18.72 -6.91
C ARG A 43 16.70 -17.22 -6.99
N ASN A 44 17.27 -16.57 -8.00
CA ASN A 44 17.11 -15.13 -8.18
C ASN A 44 15.69 -14.78 -8.63
N VAL A 45 15.08 -15.62 -9.45
CA VAL A 45 13.69 -15.45 -9.85
C VAL A 45 12.77 -15.56 -8.64
N ALA A 46 13.00 -16.54 -7.79
CA ALA A 46 12.19 -16.73 -6.58
C ALA A 46 12.31 -15.53 -5.66
N ARG A 47 13.53 -14.99 -5.52
CA ARG A 47 13.77 -13.83 -4.68
C ARG A 47 13.08 -12.59 -5.24
N TYR A 48 13.17 -12.41 -6.55
CA TYR A 48 12.49 -11.30 -7.22
C TYR A 48 10.98 -11.37 -6.97
N ASN A 49 10.39 -12.54 -7.16
CA ASN A 49 8.95 -12.71 -6.97
C ASN A 49 8.54 -12.44 -5.52
N THR A 50 9.35 -12.89 -4.56
CA THR A 50 9.07 -12.65 -3.15
C THR A 50 9.14 -11.16 -2.82
N ASP A 51 10.18 -10.49 -3.33
CA ASP A 51 10.34 -9.06 -3.07
C ASP A 51 9.22 -8.24 -3.71
N LEU A 52 8.84 -8.61 -4.93
CA LEU A 52 7.74 -7.92 -5.62
C LEU A 52 6.43 -8.12 -4.87
N ALA A 53 6.16 -9.33 -4.39
CA ALA A 53 4.97 -9.61 -3.61
C ALA A 53 4.95 -8.77 -2.33
N THR A 54 6.10 -8.63 -1.67
CA THR A 54 6.21 -7.82 -0.46
C THR A 54 5.86 -6.36 -0.75
N VAL A 55 6.39 -5.82 -1.85
CA VAL A 55 6.11 -4.44 -2.24
C VAL A 55 4.62 -4.27 -2.55
N ARG A 56 4.03 -5.20 -3.28
CA ARG A 56 2.62 -5.13 -3.64
C ARG A 56 1.71 -5.24 -2.42
N ASN A 57 2.08 -6.07 -1.45
CA ASN A 57 1.32 -6.18 -0.21
C ASN A 57 1.39 -4.89 0.59
N ALA A 58 2.56 -4.25 0.63
CA ALA A 58 2.72 -2.98 1.31
C ALA A 58 1.85 -1.90 0.67
N ILE A 59 1.79 -1.87 -0.67
CA ILE A 59 0.94 -0.93 -1.39
C ILE A 59 -0.52 -1.14 -1.02
N LYS A 60 -0.96 -2.40 -1.03
CA LYS A 60 -2.34 -2.74 -0.72
C LYS A 60 -2.71 -2.33 0.70
N GLU A 61 -1.83 -2.61 1.65
CA GLU A 61 -2.07 -2.24 3.03
C GLU A 61 -2.14 -0.73 3.22
N LEU A 62 -1.23 0.00 2.57
CA LEU A 62 -1.23 1.45 2.67
C LEU A 62 -2.48 2.06 2.05
N GLU A 63 -2.92 1.52 0.92
CA GLU A 63 -4.15 2.00 0.29
C GLU A 63 -5.35 1.79 1.20
N ALA A 64 -5.43 0.62 1.84
CA ALA A 64 -6.52 0.34 2.78
C ALA A 64 -6.46 1.25 3.99
N GLU A 65 -5.27 1.50 4.53
CA GLU A 65 -5.10 2.37 5.68
C GLU A 65 -5.48 3.81 5.35
N ILE A 66 -5.10 4.27 4.16
CA ILE A 66 -5.45 5.63 3.73
C ILE A 66 -6.96 5.76 3.59
N GLU A 67 -7.60 4.77 3.00
CA GLU A 67 -9.04 4.78 2.86
C GLU A 67 -9.74 4.84 4.21
N GLU A 68 -9.26 4.03 5.16
CA GLU A 68 -9.82 4.02 6.49
C GLU A 68 -9.66 5.37 7.19
N LEU A 69 -8.49 5.99 7.03
CA LEU A 69 -8.24 7.30 7.62
C LEU A 69 -9.11 8.37 6.98
N ASN A 70 -9.31 8.29 5.66
CA ASN A 70 -10.19 9.24 4.97
C ASN A 70 -11.63 9.08 5.44
N ASN A 71 -12.09 7.86 5.66
CA ASN A 71 -13.41 7.62 6.18
C ASN A 71 -13.57 8.20 7.57
N SER A 72 -12.56 8.03 8.42
CA SER A 72 -12.58 8.62 9.76
C SER A 72 -12.60 10.13 9.69
N LEU A 73 -11.83 10.70 8.77
CA LEU A 73 -11.76 12.15 8.60
C LEU A 73 -13.11 12.72 8.17
N ASN A 74 -13.80 12.00 7.30
CA ASN A 74 -15.08 12.45 6.75
C ASN A 74 -16.28 12.03 7.60
N GLY A 75 -16.03 11.36 8.72
CA GLY A 75 -17.09 10.94 9.62
C GLY A 75 -17.84 9.72 9.15
N VAL A 76 -17.33 9.01 8.16
CA VAL A 76 -17.95 7.78 7.66
C VAL A 76 -17.61 6.62 8.60
N ARG A 77 -18.62 5.86 8.98
CA ARG A 77 -18.40 4.73 9.85
C ARG A 77 -17.82 3.55 9.07
N PRO A 78 -16.81 2.90 9.60
CA PRO A 78 -16.14 1.80 8.92
C PRO A 78 -16.87 0.48 9.06
N ARG A 79 -18.10 0.42 8.71
CA ARG A 79 -18.78 -0.84 8.72
C ARG A 79 -19.03 -1.33 7.30
N LYS A 80 -19.13 -1.65 7.09
CA LYS A 80 -19.29 -2.01 5.97
C LYS A 80 -18.80 -3.01 5.51
N ALA A 81 -19.11 -2.60 6.37
CA ALA A 81 -18.86 -3.20 5.94
C ALA A 81 -18.95 -3.74 5.38
N PHE A 82 -19.09 -3.67 5.68
CA PHE A 82 -19.20 -4.14 5.16
C PHE A 82 -19.21 -4.66 4.50
N GLY A 83 -19.27 -4.83 4.74
CA GLY A 83 -19.21 -5.37 4.11
C GLY A 83 -19.00 -5.72 3.61
N ILE A 84 -18.99 -5.86 3.91
CA ILE A 84 -18.87 -6.31 3.47
C ILE A 84 -18.95 -6.87 2.91
N ILE A 85 -19.09 -7.14 3.07
CA ILE A 85 -19.17 -7.74 2.65
C ILE A 85 -19.28 -8.27 2.06
N PRO A 86 -19.37 -8.55 2.19
CA PRO A 86 -19.39 -9.15 1.71
C PRO A 86 -19.29 -9.68 1.17
N ARG A 87 -19.22 -9.91 1.30
CA ARG A 87 -19.00 -10.47 0.88
C ARG A 87 -19.11 -11.06 0.35
N ASP A 88 -19.32 -11.23 0.65
CA ASP A 88 -19.33 -11.76 0.27
C ASP A 88 -19.39 -12.08 -0.31
N LEU A 89 -19.47 -12.21 -0.02
CA LEU A 89 -19.48 -12.64 -0.45
C LEU A 89 -19.51 -12.99 -1.01
#